data_64ef9707b9b4b06854f076a66efc736f
#
_entry.id   64ef9707b9b4b06854f076a66efc736f
#
_cell.length_a   1.000
_cell.length_b   1.000
_cell.length_c   1.000
_cell.angle_alpha   90.00
_cell.angle_beta   90.00
_cell.angle_gamma   90.00
#
_symmetry.space_group_name_H-M   'P 1'
#
loop_
_entity.id
_entity.type
_entity.pdbx_description
1 polymer ?
#
loop_
_entity_poly.entity_id
_entity_poly.type
_entity_poly.pdbx_seq_one_letter_code
_entity_poly.pdbx_strand_id
1 'polypeptide(L)'
;MEITAKQFPYNTGVVSRKAFDDHITLYDGYVNKTNEVTHVLATQPEYATANATAGHYRGWKKGETYAINGVILHELYFQNLGSEAGPMGAKTQNLINRHFGGTDKWKEDFIACATSARGWCVLAYEQRTATCRNILLDSHEDGNIATAYPIIVLDMYEHAYFTDYGTDKAAYINRFISSIPWVLIEKRVSVL
;
A
#
# COMPACT_ATOMS: atom_id res chain seq x y z
N MET A 1 -14.88 13.66 10.91
CA MET A 1 -15.60 13.12 9.72
C MET A 1 -15.30 11.63 9.69
N GLU A 2 -16.34 10.79 9.64
CA GLU A 2 -16.19 9.34 9.51
C GLU A 2 -15.94 8.97 8.06
N ILE A 3 -15.11 7.95 7.86
CA ILE A 3 -14.87 7.33 6.55
C ILE A 3 -15.69 6.06 6.42
N THR A 4 -16.04 5.71 5.20
CA THR A 4 -16.78 4.48 4.89
C THR A 4 -15.90 3.55 4.07
N ALA A 5 -15.95 2.25 4.35
CA ALA A 5 -15.23 1.24 3.60
C ALA A 5 -15.66 1.25 2.12
N LYS A 6 -14.68 1.26 1.22
CA LYS A 6 -14.92 1.12 -0.22
C LYS A 6 -15.18 -0.35 -0.57
N GLN A 7 -15.98 -0.56 -1.60
CA GLN A 7 -16.21 -1.90 -2.13
C GLN A 7 -15.23 -2.19 -3.27
N PHE A 8 -14.63 -3.37 -3.23
CA PHE A 8 -13.72 -3.86 -4.26
C PHE A 8 -14.28 -5.15 -4.86
N PRO A 9 -14.50 -5.22 -6.18
CA PRO A 9 -14.92 -6.45 -6.82
C PRO A 9 -13.77 -7.46 -6.81
N TYR A 10 -14.07 -8.72 -6.52
CA TYR A 10 -13.08 -9.78 -6.75
C TYR A 10 -12.90 -10.00 -8.25
N ASN A 11 -11.81 -9.47 -8.77
CA ASN A 11 -11.42 -9.62 -10.17
C ASN A 11 -9.89 -9.66 -10.25
N THR A 12 -9.31 -10.71 -9.69
CA THR A 12 -7.85 -10.85 -9.64
C THR A 12 -7.43 -12.28 -9.94
N GLY A 13 -6.27 -12.42 -10.58
CA GLY A 13 -5.59 -13.70 -10.71
C GLY A 13 -4.41 -13.83 -9.72
N VAL A 14 -4.24 -12.88 -8.79
CA VAL A 14 -3.11 -12.85 -7.85
C VAL A 14 -3.39 -13.71 -6.63
N VAL A 15 -4.56 -13.59 -6.03
CA VAL A 15 -4.96 -14.31 -4.81
C VAL A 15 -6.30 -15.00 -5.00
N SER A 16 -6.55 -16.06 -4.22
CA SER A 16 -7.83 -16.76 -4.22
C SER A 16 -8.96 -15.87 -3.69
N ARG A 17 -10.21 -16.27 -3.99
CA ARG A 17 -11.40 -15.60 -3.45
C ARG A 17 -11.38 -15.59 -1.92
N LYS A 18 -10.97 -16.70 -1.30
CA LYS A 18 -10.90 -16.79 0.16
C LYS A 18 -9.88 -15.80 0.74
N ALA A 19 -8.66 -15.77 0.21
CA ALA A 19 -7.64 -14.84 0.68
C ALA A 19 -8.07 -13.38 0.50
N PHE A 20 -8.72 -13.08 -0.63
CA PHE A 20 -9.26 -11.74 -0.89
C PHE A 20 -10.34 -11.34 0.13
N ASP A 21 -11.33 -12.19 0.41
CA ASP A 21 -12.42 -11.89 1.35
C ASP A 21 -11.92 -11.75 2.79
N ASP A 22 -10.98 -12.60 3.21
CA ASP A 22 -10.31 -12.49 4.51
C ASP A 22 -9.55 -11.14 4.62
N HIS A 23 -8.90 -10.71 3.55
CA HIS A 23 -8.15 -9.46 3.48
C HIS A 23 -9.07 -8.21 3.48
N ILE A 24 -10.24 -8.28 2.82
CA ILE A 24 -11.28 -7.25 2.93
C ILE A 24 -11.75 -7.09 4.38
N THR A 25 -11.92 -8.19 5.11
CA THR A 25 -12.30 -8.15 6.53
C THR A 25 -11.25 -7.41 7.37
N LEU A 26 -9.96 -7.59 7.08
CA LEU A 26 -8.86 -6.85 7.71
C LEU A 26 -8.94 -5.35 7.40
N TYR A 27 -9.15 -4.99 6.15
CA TYR A 27 -9.33 -3.61 5.71
C TYR A 27 -10.50 -2.91 6.41
N ASP A 28 -11.66 -3.59 6.54
CA ASP A 28 -12.82 -3.07 7.28
C ASP A 28 -12.45 -2.78 8.74
N GLY A 29 -11.59 -3.60 9.33
CA GLY A 29 -11.04 -3.36 10.68
C GLY A 29 -10.25 -2.05 10.75
N TYR A 30 -9.44 -1.71 9.74
CA TYR A 30 -8.71 -0.44 9.70
C TYR A 30 -9.64 0.76 9.51
N VAL A 31 -10.69 0.64 8.70
CA VAL A 31 -11.71 1.69 8.56
C VAL A 31 -12.39 1.96 9.90
N ASN A 32 -12.84 0.91 10.60
CA ASN A 32 -13.46 1.02 11.92
C ASN A 32 -12.50 1.64 12.94
N LYS A 33 -11.24 1.21 12.95
CA LYS A 33 -10.23 1.74 13.87
C LYS A 33 -9.89 3.20 13.58
N THR A 34 -9.84 3.60 12.31
CA THR A 34 -9.66 5.01 11.93
C THR A 34 -10.78 5.89 12.46
N ASN A 35 -12.04 5.44 12.34
CA ASN A 35 -13.20 6.16 12.86
C ASN A 35 -13.17 6.24 14.40
N GLU A 36 -12.85 5.15 15.09
CA GLU A 36 -12.70 5.12 16.54
C GLU A 36 -11.64 6.11 17.01
N VAL A 37 -10.43 6.05 16.46
CA VAL A 37 -9.33 6.95 16.85
C VAL A 37 -9.67 8.40 16.55
N THR A 38 -10.27 8.68 15.41
CA THR A 38 -10.73 10.03 15.05
C THR A 38 -11.76 10.56 16.04
N HIS A 39 -12.72 9.72 16.46
CA HIS A 39 -13.72 10.07 17.46
C HIS A 39 -13.10 10.38 18.82
N VAL A 40 -12.21 9.51 19.31
CA VAL A 40 -11.53 9.70 20.61
C VAL A 40 -10.70 10.99 20.60
N LEU A 41 -9.92 11.24 19.55
CA LEU A 41 -9.11 12.46 19.44
C LEU A 41 -9.97 13.74 19.37
N ALA A 42 -11.19 13.64 18.84
CA ALA A 42 -12.11 14.78 18.76
C ALA A 42 -12.88 15.06 20.05
N THR A 43 -13.16 14.01 20.86
CA THR A 43 -14.06 14.12 22.03
C THR A 43 -13.36 13.95 23.37
N GLN A 44 -12.32 13.11 23.44
CA GLN A 44 -11.61 12.76 24.68
C GLN A 44 -10.09 12.66 24.43
N PRO A 45 -9.41 13.72 23.95
CA PRO A 45 -8.03 13.62 23.49
C PRO A 45 -6.98 13.39 24.58
N GLU A 46 -7.36 13.51 25.86
CA GLU A 46 -6.47 13.30 27.01
C GLU A 46 -5.14 14.06 26.91
N TYR A 47 -5.18 15.35 26.53
CA TYR A 47 -3.98 16.17 26.31
C TYR A 47 -3.01 16.18 27.50
N ALA A 48 -3.51 16.05 28.74
CA ALA A 48 -2.69 16.02 29.93
C ALA A 48 -1.77 14.78 30.01
N THR A 49 -2.04 13.73 29.21
CA THR A 49 -1.20 12.53 29.15
C THR A 49 -0.11 12.62 28.07
N ALA A 50 0.04 13.78 27.40
CA ALA A 50 1.01 13.96 26.33
C ALA A 50 2.44 13.82 26.86
N ASN A 51 3.18 12.83 26.33
CA ASN A 51 4.55 12.54 26.71
C ASN A 51 5.29 11.86 25.54
N ALA A 52 6.56 12.20 25.36
CA ALA A 52 7.37 11.68 24.23
C ALA A 52 7.66 10.17 24.34
N THR A 53 7.73 9.63 25.57
CA THR A 53 8.05 8.21 25.80
C THR A 53 6.80 7.34 25.81
N ALA A 54 5.80 7.72 26.63
CA ALA A 54 4.55 6.98 26.79
C ALA A 54 3.42 7.93 27.18
N GLY A 55 2.17 7.49 27.01
CA GLY A 55 0.98 8.26 27.34
C GLY A 55 -0.17 7.92 26.39
N HIS A 56 -1.40 8.05 26.87
CA HIS A 56 -2.59 7.71 26.07
C HIS A 56 -2.68 8.57 24.82
N TYR A 57 -2.46 9.89 24.95
CA TYR A 57 -2.46 10.78 23.79
C TYR A 57 -1.46 10.36 22.71
N ARG A 58 -0.22 10.00 23.10
CA ARG A 58 0.79 9.48 22.16
C ARG A 58 0.31 8.18 21.51
N GLY A 59 -0.29 7.28 22.26
CA GLY A 59 -0.84 6.02 21.74
C GLY A 59 -1.90 6.28 20.67
N TRP A 60 -2.85 7.17 20.96
CA TRP A 60 -3.88 7.56 19.99
C TRP A 60 -3.29 8.20 18.73
N LYS A 61 -2.32 9.11 18.85
CA LYS A 61 -1.68 9.76 17.69
C LYS A 61 -0.86 8.79 16.83
N LYS A 62 -0.22 7.78 17.44
CA LYS A 62 0.43 6.70 16.67
C LYS A 62 -0.61 5.79 16.00
N GLY A 63 -1.66 5.44 16.70
CA GLY A 63 -2.77 4.65 16.17
C GLY A 63 -3.48 5.35 15.00
N GLU A 64 -3.59 6.67 15.04
CA GLU A 64 -4.17 7.49 13.96
C GLU A 64 -3.41 7.29 12.63
N THR A 65 -2.10 7.51 12.63
CA THR A 65 -1.28 7.34 11.42
C THR A 65 -1.24 5.90 10.94
N TYR A 66 -1.14 4.94 11.87
CA TYR A 66 -1.16 3.51 11.56
C TYR A 66 -2.47 3.10 10.88
N ALA A 67 -3.62 3.48 11.45
CA ALA A 67 -4.92 3.09 10.92
C ALA A 67 -5.23 3.78 9.56
N ILE A 68 -4.98 5.09 9.44
CA ILE A 68 -5.21 5.84 8.20
C ILE A 68 -4.34 5.28 7.07
N ASN A 69 -3.06 5.05 7.31
CA ASN A 69 -2.18 4.45 6.31
C ASN A 69 -2.60 3.01 5.98
N GLY A 70 -3.07 2.25 6.98
CA GLY A 70 -3.66 0.93 6.75
C GLY A 70 -4.81 1.00 5.75
N VAL A 71 -5.76 1.93 5.94
CA VAL A 71 -6.86 2.14 4.99
C VAL A 71 -6.34 2.50 3.60
N ILE A 72 -5.48 3.51 3.48
CA ILE A 72 -5.00 4.02 2.19
C ILE A 72 -4.22 2.95 1.42
N LEU A 73 -3.30 2.25 2.10
CA LEU A 73 -2.45 1.25 1.46
C LEU A 73 -3.25 0.04 0.99
N HIS A 74 -4.23 -0.43 1.79
CA HIS A 74 -5.13 -1.52 1.38
C HIS A 74 -6.01 -1.12 0.19
N GLU A 75 -6.58 0.09 0.18
CA GLU A 75 -7.37 0.57 -0.95
C GLU A 75 -6.56 0.61 -2.25
N LEU A 76 -5.32 1.07 -2.17
CA LEU A 76 -4.42 1.11 -3.32
C LEU A 76 -3.98 -0.31 -3.75
N TYR A 77 -3.73 -1.19 -2.80
CA TYR A 77 -3.40 -2.59 -3.05
C TYR A 77 -4.54 -3.33 -3.76
N PHE A 78 -5.78 -3.27 -3.24
CA PHE A 78 -6.91 -3.92 -3.90
C PHE A 78 -7.14 -3.41 -5.32
N GLN A 79 -6.90 -2.11 -5.56
CA GLN A 79 -6.94 -1.56 -6.91
C GLN A 79 -5.79 -2.06 -7.80
N ASN A 80 -4.68 -2.51 -7.22
CA ASN A 80 -3.54 -3.07 -7.96
C ASN A 80 -3.66 -4.56 -8.24
N LEU A 81 -4.66 -5.25 -7.67
CA LEU A 81 -4.93 -6.65 -7.92
C LEU A 81 -5.67 -6.82 -9.26
N GLY A 82 -4.94 -6.89 -10.36
CA GLY A 82 -5.50 -7.18 -11.67
C GLY A 82 -5.68 -8.68 -11.94
N SER A 83 -6.47 -9.01 -12.94
CA SER A 83 -6.57 -10.39 -13.48
C SER A 83 -5.48 -10.68 -14.50
N GLU A 84 -5.20 -9.70 -15.36
CA GLU A 84 -4.16 -9.73 -16.38
C GLU A 84 -3.56 -8.35 -16.55
N ALA A 85 -2.24 -8.29 -16.77
CA ALA A 85 -1.58 -7.06 -17.13
C ALA A 85 -1.89 -6.72 -18.59
N GLY A 86 -2.54 -5.58 -18.81
CA GLY A 86 -2.58 -4.95 -20.13
C GLY A 86 -1.24 -4.31 -20.49
N PRO A 87 -1.14 -3.62 -21.63
CA PRO A 87 0.06 -2.89 -21.99
C PRO A 87 0.28 -1.71 -21.03
N MET A 88 1.55 -1.50 -20.65
CA MET A 88 1.95 -0.32 -19.88
C MET A 88 1.71 0.95 -20.74
N GLY A 89 1.08 1.96 -20.14
CA GLY A 89 0.85 3.23 -20.81
C GLY A 89 2.15 4.04 -21.00
N ALA A 90 2.14 4.93 -21.99
CA ALA A 90 3.34 5.68 -22.40
C ALA A 90 3.88 6.59 -21.28
N LYS A 91 3.02 7.24 -20.49
CA LYS A 91 3.47 8.11 -19.39
C LYS A 91 4.16 7.30 -18.30
N THR A 92 3.57 6.16 -17.93
CA THR A 92 4.14 5.24 -16.94
C THR A 92 5.48 4.69 -17.44
N GLN A 93 5.56 4.26 -18.70
CA GLN A 93 6.79 3.76 -19.28
C GLN A 93 7.89 4.83 -19.30
N ASN A 94 7.55 6.05 -19.69
CA ASN A 94 8.49 7.18 -19.70
C ASN A 94 8.98 7.51 -18.27
N LEU A 95 8.09 7.46 -17.29
CA LEU A 95 8.41 7.69 -15.88
C LEU A 95 9.41 6.62 -15.37
N ILE A 96 9.10 5.34 -15.61
CA ILE A 96 9.96 4.21 -15.24
C ILE A 96 11.31 4.28 -15.95
N ASN A 97 11.31 4.53 -17.26
CA ASN A 97 12.55 4.63 -18.04
C ASN A 97 13.46 5.75 -17.51
N ARG A 98 12.86 6.90 -17.18
CA ARG A 98 13.62 8.06 -16.66
C ARG A 98 14.30 7.77 -15.33
N HIS A 99 13.62 7.07 -14.41
CA HIS A 99 14.10 6.94 -13.03
C HIS A 99 14.83 5.63 -12.74
N PHE A 100 14.54 4.58 -13.52
CA PHE A 100 15.16 3.25 -13.32
C PHE A 100 16.03 2.81 -14.50
N GLY A 101 15.96 3.53 -15.64
CA GLY A 101 16.71 3.18 -16.85
C GLY A 101 16.09 2.03 -17.63
N GLY A 102 14.83 1.68 -17.40
CA GLY A 102 14.07 0.68 -18.12
C GLY A 102 13.16 -0.15 -17.24
N THR A 103 12.17 -0.78 -17.88
CA THR A 103 11.16 -1.59 -17.18
C THR A 103 11.76 -2.80 -16.48
N ASP A 104 12.74 -3.46 -17.09
CA ASP A 104 13.35 -4.65 -16.48
C ASP A 104 14.15 -4.30 -15.25
N LYS A 105 14.92 -3.20 -15.28
CA LYS A 105 15.64 -2.70 -14.11
C LYS A 105 14.70 -2.27 -12.98
N TRP A 106 13.59 -1.63 -13.34
CA TRP A 106 12.56 -1.33 -12.35
C TRP A 106 12.00 -2.58 -11.70
N LYS A 107 11.69 -3.62 -12.50
CA LYS A 107 11.19 -4.91 -11.96
C LYS A 107 12.19 -5.57 -11.03
N GLU A 108 13.47 -5.61 -11.42
CA GLU A 108 14.54 -6.16 -10.58
C GLU A 108 14.60 -5.45 -9.22
N ASP A 109 14.58 -4.12 -9.22
CA ASP A 109 14.61 -3.30 -8.01
C ASP A 109 13.31 -3.45 -7.20
N PHE A 110 12.13 -3.51 -7.85
CA PHE A 110 10.86 -3.72 -7.18
C PHE A 110 10.78 -5.11 -6.52
N ILE A 111 11.25 -6.15 -7.19
CA ILE A 111 11.31 -7.51 -6.63
C ILE A 111 12.25 -7.56 -5.42
N ALA A 112 13.43 -6.95 -5.52
CA ALA A 112 14.38 -6.89 -4.40
C ALA A 112 13.79 -6.12 -3.20
N CYS A 113 13.15 -4.99 -3.45
CA CYS A 113 12.45 -4.19 -2.44
C CYS A 113 11.33 -5.01 -1.78
N ALA A 114 10.44 -5.63 -2.58
CA ALA A 114 9.33 -6.45 -2.08
C ALA A 114 9.83 -7.67 -1.27
N THR A 115 10.88 -8.34 -1.74
CA THR A 115 11.48 -9.47 -1.03
C THR A 115 11.99 -9.07 0.35
N SER A 116 12.53 -7.85 0.46
CA SER A 116 13.11 -7.30 1.69
C SER A 116 12.06 -6.73 2.65
N ALA A 117 10.87 -6.39 2.16
CA ALA A 117 9.82 -5.77 2.96
C ALA A 117 9.14 -6.76 3.91
N ARG A 118 8.71 -6.25 5.09
CA ARG A 118 7.85 -6.96 6.05
C ARG A 118 6.40 -6.51 5.96
N GLY A 119 6.17 -5.25 5.58
CA GLY A 119 4.83 -4.66 5.46
C GLY A 119 4.45 -4.40 4.02
N TRP A 120 5.11 -3.47 3.34
CA TRP A 120 4.70 -3.04 2.00
C TRP A 120 5.90 -2.78 1.09
N CYS A 121 5.69 -3.00 -0.22
CA CYS A 121 6.56 -2.47 -1.27
C CYS A 121 5.76 -1.48 -2.11
N VAL A 122 6.26 -0.27 -2.25
CA VAL A 122 5.53 0.83 -2.91
C VAL A 122 6.40 1.49 -3.97
N LEU A 123 5.99 1.44 -5.24
CA LEU A 123 6.49 2.41 -6.21
C LEU A 123 5.83 3.76 -5.93
N ALA A 124 6.62 4.76 -5.58
CA ALA A 124 6.12 6.10 -5.27
C ALA A 124 6.85 7.19 -6.06
N TYR A 125 6.14 8.30 -6.32
CA TYR A 125 6.72 9.52 -6.85
C TYR A 125 6.96 10.51 -5.70
N GLU A 126 8.22 10.84 -5.46
CA GLU A 126 8.62 11.82 -4.45
C GLU A 126 8.68 13.22 -5.10
N GLN A 127 7.80 14.12 -4.62
CA GLN A 127 7.54 15.40 -5.28
C GLN A 127 8.69 16.40 -5.18
N ARG A 128 9.47 16.40 -4.09
CA ARG A 128 10.53 17.39 -3.85
C ARG A 128 11.66 17.25 -4.86
N THR A 129 12.06 16.01 -5.15
CA THR A 129 13.15 15.72 -6.09
C THR A 129 12.62 15.30 -7.46
N ALA A 130 11.28 15.22 -7.61
CA ALA A 130 10.61 14.74 -8.81
C ALA A 130 11.13 13.37 -9.27
N THR A 131 11.34 12.43 -8.33
CA THR A 131 11.88 11.10 -8.60
C THR A 131 10.94 9.98 -8.20
N CYS A 132 10.96 8.88 -8.98
CA CYS A 132 10.32 7.62 -8.58
C CYS A 132 11.30 6.75 -7.80
N ARG A 133 10.76 6.08 -6.78
CA ARG A 133 11.49 5.15 -5.91
C ARG A 133 10.62 3.94 -5.60
N ASN A 134 11.20 2.76 -5.55
CA ASN A 134 10.60 1.65 -4.83
C ASN A 134 10.93 1.82 -3.35
N ILE A 135 9.90 1.96 -2.50
CA ILE A 135 10.06 2.17 -1.06
C ILE A 135 9.62 0.92 -0.33
N LEU A 136 10.41 0.54 0.67
CA LEU A 136 10.12 -0.53 1.60
C LEU A 136 9.50 0.06 2.86
N LEU A 137 8.36 -0.47 3.29
CA LEU A 137 7.75 -0.15 4.57
C LEU A 137 7.70 -1.42 5.43
N ASP A 138 8.16 -1.30 6.68
CA ASP A 138 8.08 -2.41 7.64
C ASP A 138 6.74 -2.43 8.39
N SER A 139 6.03 -1.30 8.43
CA SER A 139 4.67 -1.19 8.92
C SER A 139 3.86 -0.16 8.10
N HIS A 140 2.62 0.13 8.48
CA HIS A 140 1.81 1.11 7.75
C HIS A 140 2.38 2.53 7.83
N GLU A 141 3.09 2.88 8.91
CA GLU A 141 3.66 4.22 9.12
C GLU A 141 5.18 4.26 9.08
N ASP A 142 5.87 3.11 8.97
CA ASP A 142 7.33 3.05 9.00
C ASP A 142 7.90 2.86 7.59
N GLY A 143 8.78 3.77 7.17
CA GLY A 143 9.39 3.79 5.84
C GLY A 143 8.75 4.76 4.85
N ASN A 144 7.63 5.39 5.18
CA ASN A 144 7.01 6.40 4.33
C ASN A 144 7.90 7.63 4.16
N ILE A 145 7.98 8.13 2.92
CA ILE A 145 8.65 9.40 2.59
C ILE A 145 7.59 10.51 2.56
N ALA A 146 7.78 11.58 3.34
CA ALA A 146 6.90 12.74 3.28
C ALA A 146 6.84 13.28 1.83
N THR A 147 5.68 13.65 1.36
CA THR A 147 5.41 14.11 -0.02
C THR A 147 5.52 13.04 -1.12
N ALA A 148 5.70 11.76 -0.78
CA ALA A 148 5.67 10.69 -1.77
C ALA A 148 4.22 10.30 -2.11
N TYR A 149 3.93 10.22 -3.41
CA TYR A 149 2.65 9.78 -3.94
C TYR A 149 2.74 8.30 -4.35
N PRO A 150 1.98 7.38 -3.75
CA PRO A 150 2.04 5.96 -4.08
C PRO A 150 1.40 5.69 -5.45
N ILE A 151 2.13 5.00 -6.31
CA ILE A 151 1.71 4.63 -7.67
C ILE A 151 1.30 3.16 -7.72
N ILE A 152 2.18 2.25 -7.29
CA ILE A 152 1.93 0.81 -7.19
C ILE A 152 2.17 0.41 -5.74
N VAL A 153 1.23 -0.32 -5.16
CA VAL A 153 1.29 -0.77 -3.77
C VAL A 153 1.13 -2.28 -3.74
N LEU A 154 2.08 -2.98 -3.15
CA LEU A 154 2.08 -4.42 -2.92
C LEU A 154 2.14 -4.69 -1.43
N ASP A 155 1.17 -5.44 -0.92
CA ASP A 155 1.15 -5.90 0.45
C ASP A 155 2.12 -7.08 0.62
N MET A 156 3.03 -6.96 1.59
CA MET A 156 4.05 -7.97 1.89
C MET A 156 3.89 -8.60 3.27
N TYR A 157 2.81 -8.26 4.00
CA TYR A 157 2.42 -9.00 5.20
C TYR A 157 2.01 -10.44 4.83
N GLU A 158 2.24 -11.39 5.71
CA GLU A 158 1.93 -12.81 5.47
C GLU A 158 0.44 -13.05 5.17
N HIS A 159 -0.46 -12.28 5.78
CA HIS A 159 -1.90 -12.41 5.51
C HIS A 159 -2.28 -12.16 4.05
N ALA A 160 -1.48 -11.39 3.31
CA ALA A 160 -1.76 -11.08 1.91
C ALA A 160 -1.49 -12.27 0.96
N TYR A 161 -0.58 -13.18 1.33
CA TYR A 161 -0.15 -14.23 0.41
C TYR A 161 -0.06 -15.64 1.01
N PHE A 162 0.04 -15.78 2.33
CA PHE A 162 0.34 -17.07 2.96
C PHE A 162 -0.72 -18.14 2.68
N THR A 163 -2.00 -17.75 2.58
CA THR A 163 -3.10 -18.67 2.27
C THR A 163 -2.92 -19.39 0.93
N ASP A 164 -2.39 -18.71 -0.09
CA ASP A 164 -2.30 -19.22 -1.45
C ASP A 164 -0.89 -19.69 -1.83
N TYR A 165 0.13 -19.07 -1.25
CA TYR A 165 1.53 -19.27 -1.62
C TYR A 165 2.38 -19.86 -0.49
N GLY A 166 1.85 -19.95 0.74
CA GLY A 166 2.63 -20.39 1.88
C GLY A 166 3.89 -19.54 2.06
N THR A 167 5.05 -20.18 2.10
CA THR A 167 6.35 -19.51 2.21
C THR A 167 6.94 -19.04 0.87
N ASP A 168 6.29 -19.33 -0.26
CA ASP A 168 6.77 -18.94 -1.59
C ASP A 168 6.41 -17.50 -1.92
N LYS A 169 7.05 -16.59 -1.20
CA LYS A 169 6.96 -15.14 -1.38
C LYS A 169 7.32 -14.70 -2.81
N ALA A 170 8.27 -15.39 -3.44
CA ALA A 170 8.70 -15.07 -4.79
C ALA A 170 7.61 -15.32 -5.84
N ALA A 171 6.87 -16.43 -5.72
CA ALA A 171 5.74 -16.72 -6.60
C ALA A 171 4.65 -15.65 -6.49
N TYR A 172 4.32 -15.21 -5.26
CA TYR A 172 3.36 -14.13 -5.04
C TYR A 172 3.78 -12.81 -5.70
N ILE A 173 5.03 -12.36 -5.47
CA ILE A 173 5.57 -11.12 -6.05
C ILE A 173 5.52 -11.18 -7.58
N ASN A 174 5.99 -12.28 -8.18
CA ASN A 174 6.00 -12.46 -9.63
C ASN A 174 4.57 -12.48 -10.20
N ARG A 175 3.63 -13.13 -9.52
CA ARG A 175 2.23 -13.16 -9.93
C ARG A 175 1.61 -11.78 -9.88
N PHE A 176 1.85 -11.01 -8.81
CA PHE A 176 1.41 -9.62 -8.71
C PHE A 176 1.94 -8.77 -9.88
N ILE A 177 3.25 -8.79 -10.12
CA ILE A 177 3.88 -7.99 -11.20
C ILE A 177 3.28 -8.32 -12.57
N SER A 178 3.01 -9.61 -12.83
CA SER A 178 2.40 -10.05 -14.09
C SER A 178 0.92 -9.69 -14.23
N SER A 179 0.30 -9.18 -13.19
CA SER A 179 -1.13 -8.86 -13.13
C SER A 179 -1.42 -7.37 -12.87
N ILE A 180 -0.40 -6.51 -12.82
CA ILE A 180 -0.58 -5.07 -12.57
C ILE A 180 -1.52 -4.45 -13.61
N PRO A 181 -2.62 -3.78 -13.18
CA PRO A 181 -3.56 -3.15 -14.10
C PRO A 181 -3.01 -1.82 -14.65
N TRP A 182 -2.14 -1.89 -15.65
CA TRP A 182 -1.39 -0.73 -16.18
C TRP A 182 -2.27 0.43 -16.61
N VAL A 183 -3.50 0.17 -17.06
CA VAL A 183 -4.46 1.24 -17.40
C VAL A 183 -4.80 2.11 -16.17
N LEU A 184 -4.93 1.49 -15.00
CA LEU A 184 -5.16 2.21 -13.75
C LEU A 184 -3.91 2.97 -13.31
N ILE A 185 -2.75 2.33 -13.41
CA ILE A 185 -1.46 2.96 -13.08
C ILE A 185 -1.21 4.18 -13.97
N GLU A 186 -1.50 4.09 -15.27
CA GLU A 186 -1.38 5.22 -16.21
C GLU A 186 -2.26 6.41 -15.79
N LYS A 187 -3.48 6.16 -15.27
CA LYS A 187 -4.34 7.22 -14.73
C LYS A 187 -3.72 7.89 -13.51
N ARG A 188 -3.13 7.12 -12.58
CA ARG A 188 -2.43 7.67 -11.41
C ARG A 188 -1.22 8.52 -11.80
N VAL A 189 -0.42 8.04 -12.75
CA VAL A 189 0.76 8.76 -13.26
C VAL A 189 0.35 10.03 -14.02
N SER A 190 -0.83 10.05 -14.61
CA SER A 190 -1.30 11.18 -15.42
C SER A 190 -1.63 12.45 -14.62
N VAL A 191 -1.73 12.35 -13.29
CA VAL A 191 -2.03 13.48 -12.39
C VAL A 191 -0.80 13.94 -11.59
N LEU A 192 0.36 13.33 -11.81
CA LEU A 192 1.65 13.74 -11.26
C LEU A 192 2.27 14.84 -12.16
#